data_828071006594e71cd284475a75fb05a1
#
_entry.id   828071006594e71cd284475a75fb05a1
#
_cell.length_a   1.000
_cell.length_b   1.000
_cell.length_c   1.000
_cell.angle_alpha   90.00
_cell.angle_beta   90.00
_cell.angle_gamma   90.00
#
_symmetry.space_group_name_H-M   'P 1'
#
loop_
_entity.id
_entity.type
_entity.pdbx_description
1 polymer ?
#
loop_
_entity_poly.entity_id
_entity_poly.type
_entity_poly.pdbx_seq_one_letter_code
_entity_poly.pdbx_strand_id
1 'polypeptide(L)'
;IIILVSTFVFFPIFRMFTVAFKGTEGGYEISNFSDKIFNKGIWGLDCLYSDYACGVFWNTITMGTLTAFSSTILGLGFALLIARTSFKFKKTVRILSVLPIITPPFVIGLAIIILFGRTGVVSSFLEWAFDIEPSRWIYGLPGIWFAQTLAFTPIAFLVLIGVVESVSPSMEEASQTL
;
A
#
# COMPACT_ATOMS: atom_id res chain seq x y z
N ILE A 1 33.66 -2.31 -5.09
CA ILE A 1 32.27 -1.92 -4.79
C ILE A 1 31.31 -2.69 -5.71
N ILE A 2 31.45 -2.63 -7.05
CA ILE A 2 30.54 -3.28 -8.03
C ILE A 2 30.47 -4.79 -7.79
N ILE A 3 31.62 -5.49 -7.64
CA ILE A 3 31.66 -6.93 -7.38
C ILE A 3 30.93 -7.27 -6.07
N LEU A 4 31.14 -6.49 -5.02
CA LEU A 4 30.52 -6.70 -3.71
C LEU A 4 28.99 -6.52 -3.79
N VAL A 5 28.52 -5.43 -4.40
CA VAL A 5 27.08 -5.19 -4.61
C VAL A 5 26.48 -6.28 -5.49
N SER A 6 27.13 -6.66 -6.60
CA SER A 6 26.68 -7.75 -7.46
C SER A 6 26.55 -9.07 -6.69
N THR A 7 27.53 -9.42 -5.87
CA THR A 7 27.47 -10.66 -5.08
C THR A 7 26.32 -10.63 -4.07
N PHE A 8 26.16 -9.52 -3.33
CA PHE A 8 25.08 -9.42 -2.34
C PHE A 8 23.67 -9.35 -2.94
N VAL A 9 23.53 -8.89 -4.18
CA VAL A 9 22.23 -8.82 -4.86
C VAL A 9 21.95 -10.08 -5.66
N PHE A 10 22.89 -10.49 -6.54
CA PHE A 10 22.64 -11.62 -7.45
C PHE A 10 22.72 -12.97 -6.77
N PHE A 11 23.56 -13.16 -5.75
CA PHE A 11 23.68 -14.46 -5.07
C PHE A 11 22.38 -14.88 -4.37
N PRO A 12 21.68 -14.03 -3.55
CA PRO A 12 20.40 -14.39 -2.99
C PRO A 12 19.32 -14.68 -4.04
N ILE A 13 19.25 -13.88 -5.12
CA ILE A 13 18.31 -14.07 -6.21
C ILE A 13 18.56 -15.43 -6.90
N PHE A 14 19.78 -15.75 -7.23
CA PHE A 14 20.15 -17.04 -7.82
C PHE A 14 19.82 -18.21 -6.89
N ARG A 15 20.09 -18.07 -5.59
CA ARG A 15 19.71 -19.07 -4.58
C ARG A 15 18.20 -19.24 -4.50
N MET A 16 17.42 -18.19 -4.56
CA MET A 16 15.95 -18.28 -4.59
C MET A 16 15.47 -19.06 -5.82
N PHE A 17 16.02 -18.79 -7.00
CA PHE A 17 15.73 -19.56 -8.20
C PHE A 17 16.09 -21.03 -8.06
N THR A 18 17.28 -21.36 -7.57
CA THR A 18 17.68 -22.76 -7.39
C THR A 18 16.78 -23.51 -6.40
N VAL A 19 16.35 -22.86 -5.32
CA VAL A 19 15.44 -23.44 -4.33
C VAL A 19 14.02 -23.62 -4.90
N ALA A 20 13.59 -22.76 -5.83
CA ALA A 20 12.27 -22.88 -6.47
C ALA A 20 12.12 -24.22 -7.25
N PHE A 21 13.22 -24.69 -7.85
CA PHE A 21 13.24 -25.98 -8.59
C PHE A 21 13.55 -27.20 -7.70
N LYS A 22 13.92 -26.98 -6.43
CA LYS A 22 14.28 -28.08 -5.53
C LYS A 22 13.03 -28.72 -4.93
N GLY A 23 12.89 -30.03 -5.11
CA GLY A 23 11.86 -30.84 -4.49
C GLY A 23 12.15 -31.17 -3.03
N THR A 24 11.18 -31.77 -2.35
CA THR A 24 11.28 -32.23 -0.95
C THR A 24 12.35 -33.31 -0.75
N GLU A 25 12.65 -34.09 -1.78
CA GLU A 25 13.69 -35.13 -1.77
C GLU A 25 15.06 -34.67 -2.26
N GLY A 26 15.22 -33.33 -2.52
CA GLY A 26 16.49 -32.73 -2.90
C GLY A 26 16.82 -32.80 -4.40
N GLY A 27 15.99 -33.42 -5.23
CA GLY A 27 16.10 -33.41 -6.69
C GLY A 27 15.67 -32.07 -7.31
N TYR A 28 16.23 -31.77 -8.50
CA TYR A 28 15.82 -30.61 -9.30
C TYR A 28 14.91 -31.10 -10.43
N GLU A 29 13.62 -30.72 -10.35
CA GLU A 29 12.63 -31.12 -11.35
C GLU A 29 11.74 -29.92 -11.70
N ILE A 30 11.44 -29.77 -12.99
CA ILE A 30 10.53 -28.73 -13.50
C ILE A 30 9.10 -28.94 -13.01
N SER A 31 8.69 -30.20 -12.79
CA SER A 31 7.39 -30.57 -12.23
C SER A 31 7.17 -29.92 -10.86
N ASN A 32 8.16 -29.95 -9.96
CA ASN A 32 8.10 -29.33 -8.63
C ASN A 32 7.89 -27.82 -8.69
N PHE A 33 8.48 -27.15 -9.68
CA PHE A 33 8.28 -25.73 -9.92
C PHE A 33 6.85 -25.43 -10.41
N SER A 34 6.37 -26.25 -11.36
CA SER A 34 5.00 -26.16 -11.87
C SER A 34 3.97 -26.31 -10.74
N ASP A 35 4.11 -27.33 -9.90
CA ASP A 35 3.19 -27.62 -8.80
C ASP A 35 3.16 -26.50 -7.74
N LYS A 36 4.30 -25.87 -7.51
CA LYS A 36 4.38 -24.72 -6.60
C LYS A 36 3.69 -23.48 -7.18
N ILE A 37 3.83 -23.22 -8.48
CA ILE A 37 3.22 -22.03 -9.13
C ILE A 37 1.72 -22.27 -9.37
N PHE A 38 1.32 -23.43 -9.87
CA PHE A 38 -0.09 -23.71 -10.18
C PHE A 38 -0.86 -24.30 -9.00
N ASN A 39 -0.49 -23.91 -7.78
CA ASN A 39 -1.16 -24.31 -6.56
C ASN A 39 -2.43 -23.47 -6.33
N LYS A 40 -3.47 -24.08 -5.76
CA LYS A 40 -4.70 -23.41 -5.33
C LYS A 40 -4.43 -22.27 -4.33
N GLY A 41 -3.39 -22.38 -3.50
CA GLY A 41 -2.99 -21.30 -2.58
C GLY A 41 -2.57 -20.02 -3.29
N ILE A 42 -2.13 -20.11 -4.56
CA ILE A 42 -1.77 -18.91 -5.37
C ILE A 42 -2.97 -18.44 -6.18
N TRP A 43 -3.67 -19.33 -6.88
CA TRP A 43 -4.69 -19.00 -7.87
C TRP A 43 -6.12 -19.25 -7.42
N GLY A 44 -6.33 -19.89 -6.27
CA GLY A 44 -7.66 -20.26 -5.77
C GLY A 44 -8.57 -19.05 -5.60
N LEU A 45 -9.83 -19.20 -6.04
CA LEU A 45 -10.91 -18.24 -5.86
C LEU A 45 -11.91 -18.72 -4.79
N ASP A 46 -11.44 -19.52 -3.84
CA ASP A 46 -12.28 -20.13 -2.82
C ASP A 46 -13.01 -19.10 -1.94
N CYS A 47 -12.49 -17.87 -1.87
CA CYS A 47 -13.13 -16.76 -1.18
C CYS A 47 -14.45 -16.27 -1.79
N LEU A 48 -14.79 -16.62 -3.03
CA LEU A 48 -16.08 -16.27 -3.63
C LEU A 48 -17.21 -17.20 -3.19
N TYR A 49 -16.88 -18.40 -2.70
CA TYR A 49 -17.84 -19.44 -2.34
C TYR A 49 -17.79 -19.85 -0.86
N SER A 50 -16.80 -19.41 -0.13
CA SER A 50 -16.58 -19.79 1.27
C SER A 50 -15.78 -18.70 2.01
N ASP A 51 -15.82 -18.74 3.34
CA ASP A 51 -15.08 -17.80 4.22
C ASP A 51 -13.55 -17.98 4.21
N TYR A 52 -13.01 -18.75 3.28
CA TYR A 52 -11.57 -18.94 3.12
C TYR A 52 -10.95 -17.76 2.38
N ALA A 53 -9.69 -17.45 2.72
CA ALA A 53 -8.96 -16.39 2.04
C ALA A 53 -8.72 -16.75 0.56
N CYS A 54 -8.82 -15.75 -0.32
CA CYS A 54 -8.45 -15.88 -1.72
C CYS A 54 -6.97 -16.27 -1.87
N GLY A 55 -6.63 -16.88 -3.01
CA GLY A 55 -5.24 -17.13 -3.36
C GLY A 55 -4.40 -15.85 -3.36
N VAL A 56 -3.09 -16.01 -3.12
CA VAL A 56 -2.13 -14.89 -2.99
C VAL A 56 -2.19 -13.93 -4.17
N PHE A 57 -2.37 -14.45 -5.39
CA PHE A 57 -2.48 -13.65 -6.61
C PHE A 57 -3.65 -12.66 -6.53
N TRP A 58 -4.83 -13.12 -6.18
CA TRP A 58 -6.04 -12.29 -6.12
C TRP A 58 -5.97 -11.27 -4.99
N ASN A 59 -5.45 -11.68 -3.83
CA ASN A 59 -5.21 -10.75 -2.73
C ASN A 59 -4.24 -9.64 -3.13
N THR A 60 -3.17 -9.98 -3.87
CA THR A 60 -2.19 -9.01 -4.34
C THR A 60 -2.80 -8.01 -5.34
N ILE A 61 -3.57 -8.51 -6.33
CA ILE A 61 -4.25 -7.64 -7.31
C ILE A 61 -5.25 -6.72 -6.61
N THR A 62 -6.08 -7.25 -5.72
CA THR A 62 -7.07 -6.48 -4.99
C THR A 62 -6.40 -5.40 -4.14
N MET A 63 -5.38 -5.77 -3.37
CA MET A 63 -4.66 -4.84 -2.52
C MET A 63 -3.92 -3.77 -3.32
N GLY A 64 -3.25 -4.16 -4.41
CA GLY A 64 -2.57 -3.22 -5.31
C GLY A 64 -3.54 -2.22 -5.94
N THR A 65 -4.68 -2.68 -6.42
CA THR A 65 -5.72 -1.83 -7.03
C THR A 65 -6.35 -0.89 -6.00
N LEU A 66 -6.75 -1.39 -4.84
CA LEU A 66 -7.30 -0.56 -3.77
C LEU A 66 -6.32 0.49 -3.29
N THR A 67 -5.06 0.12 -3.09
CA THR A 67 -4.01 1.04 -2.65
C THR A 67 -3.73 2.10 -3.72
N ALA A 68 -3.59 1.72 -4.98
CA ALA A 68 -3.36 2.65 -6.09
C ALA A 68 -4.51 3.65 -6.21
N PHE A 69 -5.75 3.18 -6.15
CA PHE A 69 -6.95 4.03 -6.25
C PHE A 69 -7.04 5.00 -5.07
N SER A 70 -6.96 4.50 -3.83
CA SER A 70 -7.08 5.33 -2.63
C SER A 70 -5.93 6.33 -2.49
N SER A 71 -4.68 5.92 -2.74
CA SER A 71 -3.54 6.84 -2.66
C SER A 71 -3.58 7.91 -3.76
N THR A 72 -4.05 7.57 -4.96
CA THR A 72 -4.21 8.54 -6.05
C THR A 72 -5.32 9.56 -5.74
N ILE A 73 -6.47 9.11 -5.22
CA ILE A 73 -7.56 10.02 -4.83
C ILE A 73 -7.10 10.96 -3.71
N LEU A 74 -6.46 10.45 -2.67
CA LEU A 74 -5.96 11.27 -1.58
C LEU A 74 -4.86 12.23 -2.04
N GLY A 75 -3.92 11.75 -2.87
CA GLY A 75 -2.86 12.57 -3.44
C GLY A 75 -3.40 13.69 -4.32
N LEU A 76 -4.39 13.38 -5.18
CA LEU A 76 -5.07 14.38 -6.01
C LEU A 76 -5.86 15.38 -5.15
N GLY A 77 -6.58 14.90 -4.14
CA GLY A 77 -7.30 15.77 -3.20
C GLY A 77 -6.38 16.78 -2.52
N PHE A 78 -5.22 16.35 -2.02
CA PHE A 78 -4.22 17.26 -1.44
C PHE A 78 -3.63 18.20 -2.49
N ALA A 79 -3.35 17.73 -3.70
CA ALA A 79 -2.82 18.54 -4.79
C ALA A 79 -3.80 19.66 -5.18
N LEU A 80 -5.07 19.34 -5.37
CA LEU A 80 -6.11 20.32 -5.69
C LEU A 80 -6.34 21.31 -4.54
N LEU A 81 -6.39 20.82 -3.31
CA LEU A 81 -6.55 21.67 -2.13
C LEU A 81 -5.41 22.71 -2.02
N ILE A 82 -4.18 22.32 -2.31
CA ILE A 82 -3.03 23.19 -2.23
C ILE A 82 -2.94 24.12 -3.44
N ALA A 83 -3.15 23.61 -4.66
CA ALA A 83 -2.96 24.38 -5.89
C ALA A 83 -4.16 25.28 -6.22
N ARG A 84 -5.40 24.82 -6.00
CA ARG A 84 -6.62 25.46 -6.51
C ARG A 84 -7.47 26.18 -5.44
N THR A 85 -7.22 25.97 -4.15
CA THR A 85 -8.00 26.67 -3.10
C THR A 85 -7.18 27.76 -2.45
N SER A 86 -7.84 28.72 -1.78
CA SER A 86 -7.20 29.73 -0.95
C SER A 86 -7.06 29.32 0.53
N PHE A 87 -6.88 28.00 0.77
CA PHE A 87 -6.81 27.44 2.11
C PHE A 87 -5.65 28.02 2.94
N LYS A 88 -5.97 28.51 4.15
CA LYS A 88 -5.01 29.24 5.00
C LYS A 88 -3.79 28.42 5.43
N PHE A 89 -3.95 27.11 5.58
CA PHE A 89 -2.90 26.21 6.08
C PHE A 89 -2.23 25.36 4.99
N LYS A 90 -2.19 25.82 3.73
CA LYS A 90 -1.56 25.11 2.60
C LYS A 90 -0.15 24.59 2.91
N LYS A 91 0.68 25.43 3.56
CA LYS A 91 2.06 25.07 3.89
C LYS A 91 2.12 23.90 4.88
N THR A 92 1.26 23.92 5.87
CA THR A 92 1.17 22.82 6.86
C THR A 92 0.69 21.52 6.21
N VAL A 93 -0.35 21.58 5.38
CA VAL A 93 -0.85 20.41 4.64
C VAL A 93 0.23 19.84 3.73
N ARG A 94 0.97 20.69 3.00
CA ARG A 94 2.07 20.25 2.13
C ARG A 94 3.16 19.52 2.92
N ILE A 95 3.57 20.04 4.08
CA ILE A 95 4.56 19.40 4.94
C ILE A 95 4.05 18.07 5.47
N LEU A 96 2.82 18.04 5.99
CA LEU A 96 2.20 16.80 6.52
C LEU A 96 2.01 15.75 5.44
N SER A 97 1.67 16.14 4.20
CA SER A 97 1.50 15.20 3.10
C SER A 97 2.81 14.53 2.68
N VAL A 98 3.96 15.17 2.88
CA VAL A 98 5.28 14.63 2.50
C VAL A 98 5.96 13.90 3.67
N LEU A 99 5.55 14.15 4.90
CA LEU A 99 6.17 13.60 6.10
C LEU A 99 6.30 12.06 6.11
N PRO A 100 5.31 11.27 5.64
CA PRO A 100 5.44 9.81 5.61
C PRO A 100 6.55 9.27 4.71
N ILE A 101 7.06 10.04 3.74
CA ILE A 101 8.18 9.59 2.87
C ILE A 101 9.46 9.36 3.68
N ILE A 102 9.67 10.16 4.72
CA ILE A 102 10.89 10.12 5.53
C ILE A 102 10.86 8.93 6.49
N THR A 103 9.65 8.43 6.81
CA THR A 103 9.48 7.32 7.75
C THR A 103 9.61 5.96 7.04
N PRO A 104 10.39 5.02 7.59
CA PRO A 104 10.42 3.66 7.05
C PRO A 104 9.02 3.03 7.03
N PRO A 105 8.60 2.32 5.97
CA PRO A 105 7.24 1.77 5.85
C PRO A 105 6.79 0.89 7.02
N PHE A 106 7.71 0.14 7.66
CA PHE A 106 7.37 -0.68 8.81
C PHE A 106 6.96 0.14 10.03
N VAL A 107 7.47 1.36 10.18
CA VAL A 107 7.11 2.27 11.29
C VAL A 107 5.66 2.72 11.15
N ILE A 108 5.20 2.96 9.92
CA ILE A 108 3.79 3.29 9.64
C ILE A 108 2.90 2.12 10.06
N GLY A 109 3.26 0.89 9.69
CA GLY A 109 2.52 -0.31 10.10
C GLY A 109 2.48 -0.49 11.62
N LEU A 110 3.61 -0.30 12.30
CA LEU A 110 3.70 -0.33 13.77
C LEU A 110 2.82 0.74 14.42
N ALA A 111 2.88 1.97 13.93
CA ALA A 111 2.06 3.07 14.44
C ALA A 111 0.56 2.77 14.30
N ILE A 112 0.14 2.20 13.17
CA ILE A 112 -1.25 1.79 12.94
C ILE A 112 -1.68 0.71 13.95
N ILE A 113 -0.83 -0.29 14.20
CA ILE A 113 -1.12 -1.34 15.19
C ILE A 113 -1.22 -0.76 16.59
N ILE A 114 -0.34 0.16 16.98
CA ILE A 114 -0.35 0.80 18.29
C ILE A 114 -1.58 1.70 18.46
N LEU A 115 -2.01 2.39 17.41
CA LEU A 115 -3.16 3.30 17.48
C LEU A 115 -4.50 2.58 17.37
N PHE A 116 -4.64 1.68 16.39
CA PHE A 116 -5.91 1.03 16.02
C PHE A 116 -5.98 -0.45 16.39
N GLY A 117 -4.91 -1.01 16.98
CA GLY A 117 -4.91 -2.38 17.48
C GLY A 117 -5.91 -2.58 18.61
N ARG A 118 -6.12 -3.82 19.02
CA ARG A 118 -7.11 -4.19 20.04
C ARG A 118 -6.97 -3.40 21.37
N THR A 119 -5.73 -3.12 21.77
CA THR A 119 -5.39 -2.32 22.97
C THR A 119 -4.89 -0.92 22.59
N GLY A 120 -5.20 -0.48 21.39
CA GLY A 120 -4.73 0.81 20.86
C GLY A 120 -5.54 1.98 21.41
N VAL A 121 -4.92 3.16 21.39
CA VAL A 121 -5.53 4.40 21.93
C VAL A 121 -6.88 4.70 21.28
N VAL A 122 -7.00 4.51 19.96
CA VAL A 122 -8.26 4.77 19.21
C VAL A 122 -9.30 3.73 19.59
N SER A 123 -8.95 2.46 19.69
CA SER A 123 -9.88 1.40 20.11
C SER A 123 -10.40 1.63 21.52
N SER A 124 -9.54 1.99 22.47
CA SER A 124 -9.94 2.31 23.83
C SER A 124 -10.82 3.57 23.92
N PHE A 125 -10.55 4.57 23.07
CA PHE A 125 -11.40 5.75 22.99
C PHE A 125 -12.80 5.41 22.41
N LEU A 126 -12.87 4.56 21.38
CA LEU A 126 -14.13 4.12 20.79
C LEU A 126 -14.96 3.28 21.76
N GLU A 127 -14.33 2.42 22.54
CA GLU A 127 -14.97 1.66 23.60
C GLU A 127 -15.55 2.60 24.66
N TRP A 128 -14.77 3.56 25.14
CA TRP A 128 -15.22 4.53 26.15
C TRP A 128 -16.33 5.47 25.65
N ALA A 129 -16.24 5.96 24.38
CA ALA A 129 -17.17 6.97 23.88
C ALA A 129 -18.44 6.38 23.27
N PHE A 130 -18.37 5.19 22.69
CA PHE A 130 -19.44 4.59 21.87
C PHE A 130 -19.80 3.15 22.27
N ASP A 131 -19.20 2.61 23.32
CA ASP A 131 -19.41 1.22 23.79
C ASP A 131 -19.14 0.17 22.71
N ILE A 132 -18.17 0.45 21.79
CA ILE A 132 -17.78 -0.43 20.70
C ILE A 132 -16.67 -1.37 21.19
N GLU A 133 -16.96 -2.67 21.23
CA GLU A 133 -15.98 -3.68 21.65
C GLU A 133 -14.71 -3.67 20.77
N PRO A 134 -13.51 -3.73 21.38
CA PRO A 134 -12.24 -3.77 20.66
C PRO A 134 -12.16 -4.99 19.75
N SER A 135 -12.14 -4.77 18.46
CA SER A 135 -12.04 -5.83 17.45
C SER A 135 -10.64 -5.93 16.83
N ARG A 136 -10.41 -7.00 16.07
CA ARG A 136 -9.13 -7.22 15.37
C ARG A 136 -9.18 -6.76 13.90
N TRP A 137 -10.07 -5.85 13.56
CA TRP A 137 -10.31 -5.43 12.16
C TRP A 137 -9.06 -4.89 11.44
N ILE A 138 -8.14 -4.27 12.19
CA ILE A 138 -6.91 -3.70 11.62
C ILE A 138 -5.84 -4.76 11.29
N TYR A 139 -5.98 -5.97 11.86
CA TYR A 139 -5.04 -7.04 11.55
C TYR A 139 -5.47 -7.75 10.26
N GLY A 140 -4.55 -7.91 9.30
CA GLY A 140 -4.80 -8.52 8.01
C GLY A 140 -4.89 -7.52 6.87
N LEU A 141 -5.68 -7.83 5.84
CA LEU A 141 -5.76 -7.03 4.61
C LEU A 141 -6.18 -5.57 4.83
N PRO A 142 -7.17 -5.24 5.68
CA PRO A 142 -7.54 -3.84 5.91
C PRO A 142 -6.41 -2.99 6.49
N GLY A 143 -5.65 -3.53 7.45
CA GLY A 143 -4.52 -2.81 8.03
C GLY A 143 -3.38 -2.62 7.05
N ILE A 144 -3.10 -3.64 6.22
CA ILE A 144 -2.09 -3.55 5.16
C ILE A 144 -2.49 -2.48 4.14
N TRP A 145 -3.74 -2.50 3.68
CA TRP A 145 -4.27 -1.48 2.77
C TRP A 145 -4.16 -0.07 3.35
N PHE A 146 -4.54 0.12 4.61
CA PHE A 146 -4.48 1.41 5.28
C PHE A 146 -3.02 1.90 5.40
N ALA A 147 -2.09 1.02 5.82
CA ALA A 147 -0.68 1.33 5.91
C ALA A 147 -0.07 1.70 4.54
N GLN A 148 -0.37 0.92 3.50
CA GLN A 148 0.09 1.18 2.14
C GLN A 148 -0.48 2.48 1.58
N THR A 149 -1.77 2.75 1.80
CA THR A 149 -2.40 3.99 1.37
C THR A 149 -1.70 5.20 1.97
N LEU A 150 -1.42 5.20 3.28
CA LEU A 150 -0.68 6.27 3.94
C LEU A 150 0.76 6.40 3.42
N ALA A 151 1.43 5.29 3.16
CA ALA A 151 2.80 5.28 2.67
C ALA A 151 2.93 5.79 1.23
N PHE A 152 1.96 5.47 0.34
CA PHE A 152 2.02 5.84 -1.07
C PHE A 152 1.32 7.16 -1.42
N THR A 153 0.43 7.66 -0.57
CA THR A 153 -0.24 8.97 -0.76
C THR A 153 0.76 10.12 -0.99
N PRO A 154 1.87 10.26 -0.25
CA PRO A 154 2.83 11.31 -0.50
C PRO A 154 3.46 11.27 -1.89
N ILE A 155 3.74 10.07 -2.40
CA ILE A 155 4.32 9.88 -3.74
C ILE A 155 3.30 10.30 -4.80
N ALA A 156 2.05 9.86 -4.68
CA ALA A 156 0.96 10.27 -5.54
C ALA A 156 0.76 11.81 -5.51
N PHE A 157 0.79 12.41 -4.31
CA PHE A 157 0.69 13.85 -4.14
C PHE A 157 1.80 14.61 -4.86
N LEU A 158 3.07 14.21 -4.71
CA LEU A 158 4.21 14.88 -5.34
C LEU A 158 4.16 14.82 -6.87
N VAL A 159 3.72 13.70 -7.43
CA VAL A 159 3.53 13.56 -8.88
C VAL A 159 2.38 14.44 -9.37
N LEU A 160 1.25 14.36 -8.68
CA LEU A 160 0.03 15.05 -9.11
C LEU A 160 0.07 16.56 -8.91
N ILE A 161 0.75 17.07 -7.87
CA ILE A 161 0.83 18.51 -7.66
C ILE A 161 1.60 19.19 -8.79
N GLY A 162 2.67 18.56 -9.32
CA GLY A 162 3.40 19.07 -10.47
C GLY A 162 2.51 19.16 -11.72
N VAL A 163 1.65 18.16 -11.95
CA VAL A 163 0.68 18.15 -13.06
C VAL A 163 -0.38 19.24 -12.86
N VAL A 164 -0.97 19.34 -11.67
CA VAL A 164 -2.01 20.32 -11.37
C VAL A 164 -1.47 21.77 -11.47
N GLU A 165 -0.25 22.02 -10.99
CA GLU A 165 0.39 23.35 -11.07
C GLU A 165 0.78 23.71 -12.52
N SER A 166 0.99 22.75 -13.42
CA SER A 166 1.33 23.00 -14.84
C SER A 166 0.15 23.49 -15.67
N VAL A 167 -1.08 23.22 -15.26
CA VAL A 167 -2.29 23.71 -15.95
C VAL A 167 -2.51 25.18 -15.59
N SER A 168 -2.49 26.06 -16.62
CA SER A 168 -2.66 27.51 -16.38
C SER A 168 -4.09 27.85 -15.92
N PRO A 169 -4.25 28.76 -14.93
CA PRO A 169 -5.57 29.19 -14.48
C PRO A 169 -6.45 29.79 -15.59
N SER A 170 -5.83 30.41 -16.61
CA SER A 170 -6.53 30.99 -17.75
C SER A 170 -7.28 29.95 -18.61
N MET A 171 -6.78 28.72 -18.69
CA MET A 171 -7.50 27.62 -19.38
C MET A 171 -8.73 27.18 -18.59
N GLU A 172 -8.64 27.21 -17.27
CA GLU A 172 -9.75 26.86 -16.37
C GLU A 172 -10.85 27.92 -16.40
N GLU A 173 -10.47 29.22 -16.40
CA GLU A 173 -11.39 30.34 -16.55
C GLU A 173 -12.08 30.33 -17.95
N ALA A 174 -11.35 30.02 -19.02
CA ALA A 174 -11.92 29.88 -20.35
C ALA A 174 -12.96 28.75 -20.42
N SER A 175 -12.78 27.65 -19.71
CA SER A 175 -13.74 26.55 -19.67
C SER A 175 -15.04 26.89 -18.92
N GLN A 176 -15.01 27.87 -18.01
CA GLN A 176 -16.18 28.35 -17.27
C GLN A 176 -17.00 29.38 -18.05
N THR A 177 -16.44 29.97 -19.10
CA THR A 177 -17.10 30.98 -19.94
C THR A 177 -17.72 30.40 -21.22
N LEU A 178 -17.49 29.12 -21.52
CA LEU A 178 -18.10 28.35 -22.60
C LEU A 178 -19.34 27.58 -22.14
#